data_9b23de3e01f9ec8d23d995670120acf5
#
_entry.id   9b23de3e01f9ec8d23d995670120acf5
#
_cell.length_a   1.000
_cell.length_b   1.000
_cell.length_c   1.000
_cell.angle_alpha   90.00
_cell.angle_beta   90.00
_cell.angle_gamma   90.00
#
_symmetry.space_group_name_H-M   'P 1'
#
loop_
_entity.id
_entity.type
_entity.pdbx_description
1 polymer ?
#
loop_
_entity_poly.entity_id
_entity_poly.type
_entity_poly.pdbx_seq_one_letter_code
_entity_poly.pdbx_strand_id
1 'polypeptide(L)'
;MPRPAQALTPIAPGAAAAGPRRLDDFRSARHETQEGGRTIITEPGRIIVRDPGGQEFIRHDETDRFRFGARDIQTQVVGGETRTIVIRPDGTEIITVIGPDGQLLRRIRRDQQGREIIIIDNSYRDPLAVGGFYVDLPPPNIRIPYDRYIVDAGDASPDLIYDTMEAPPVDRIERRYSFDEVLYSPSVRMLMPSIDLNTINFETGSWEIPPDQAAKLQVIAEGLNRAVTRNPREVFLIEGHTDAVGSDIDNLSLSDRRAEAAAGLLTQQFGVPAENLASQGYGKQFPKEQTDGPSQINRRVTVRRITPLLNGGTASLPPPPPGIAPPR
;
A
#
# COMPACT_ATOMS: atom_id res chain seq x y z
N MET A 1 17.56 -4.82 23.32
CA MET A 1 17.13 -6.22 23.10
C MET A 1 15.89 -6.18 22.24
N PRO A 2 15.84 -6.88 21.11
CA PRO A 2 14.62 -6.96 20.33
C PRO A 2 13.51 -7.56 21.21
N ARG A 3 12.34 -6.93 21.21
CA ARG A 3 11.17 -7.52 21.87
C ARG A 3 10.88 -8.86 21.23
N PRO A 4 10.55 -9.90 22.03
CA PRO A 4 10.09 -11.16 21.45
C PRO A 4 8.88 -10.87 20.55
N ALA A 5 8.88 -11.43 19.37
CA ALA A 5 7.76 -11.31 18.45
C ALA A 5 6.49 -11.79 19.17
N GLN A 6 5.49 -10.91 19.29
CA GLN A 6 4.19 -11.31 19.85
C GLN A 6 3.61 -12.41 18.96
N ALA A 7 3.16 -13.48 19.58
CA ALA A 7 2.47 -14.55 18.86
C ALA A 7 1.19 -13.99 18.23
N LEU A 8 1.15 -13.94 16.91
CA LEU A 8 -0.02 -13.48 16.17
C LEU A 8 -1.04 -14.62 16.11
N THR A 9 -2.30 -14.29 16.32
CA THR A 9 -3.40 -15.26 16.22
C THR A 9 -4.29 -14.93 15.02
N PRO A 10 -4.84 -15.95 14.34
CA PRO A 10 -5.83 -15.75 13.30
C PRO A 10 -7.04 -14.96 13.78
N ILE A 11 -7.65 -14.19 12.89
CA ILE A 11 -8.91 -13.46 13.10
C ILE A 11 -9.98 -14.12 12.23
N ALA A 12 -11.12 -14.45 12.81
CA ALA A 12 -12.20 -15.11 12.09
C ALA A 12 -12.72 -14.22 10.93
N PRO A 13 -13.11 -14.81 9.79
CA PRO A 13 -13.76 -14.06 8.72
C PRO A 13 -15.00 -13.32 9.23
N GLY A 14 -15.15 -12.06 8.86
CA GLY A 14 -16.28 -11.23 9.28
C GLY A 14 -16.23 -10.72 10.71
N ALA A 15 -15.18 -11.01 11.48
CA ALA A 15 -14.98 -10.40 12.78
C ALA A 15 -14.76 -8.88 12.60
N ALA A 16 -15.50 -8.09 13.37
CA ALA A 16 -15.29 -6.65 13.39
C ALA A 16 -13.84 -6.35 13.81
N ALA A 17 -13.17 -5.45 13.12
CA ALA A 17 -11.86 -4.99 13.54
C ALA A 17 -11.96 -4.41 14.95
N ALA A 18 -11.25 -5.02 15.90
CA ALA A 18 -11.23 -4.60 17.27
C ALA A 18 -10.32 -3.37 17.41
N GLY A 19 -10.69 -2.44 18.28
CA GLY A 19 -9.87 -1.30 18.67
C GLY A 19 -10.45 0.05 18.26
N PRO A 20 -9.79 1.11 18.73
CA PRO A 20 -10.21 2.48 18.47
C PRO A 20 -10.11 2.83 16.98
N ARG A 21 -11.00 3.69 16.51
CA ARG A 21 -11.08 4.14 15.10
C ARG A 21 -11.00 5.65 14.93
N ARG A 22 -10.55 6.33 15.98
CA ARG A 22 -10.38 7.79 16.00
C ARG A 22 -8.97 8.16 16.42
N LEU A 23 -8.46 9.22 15.81
CA LEU A 23 -7.10 9.72 16.07
C LEU A 23 -6.88 10.11 17.54
N ASP A 24 -7.88 10.68 18.18
CA ASP A 24 -7.79 11.13 19.57
C ASP A 24 -7.49 9.98 20.55
N ASP A 25 -7.91 8.75 20.21
CA ASP A 25 -7.65 7.55 21.00
C ASP A 25 -6.16 7.16 21.02
N PHE A 26 -5.38 7.64 20.05
CA PHE A 26 -3.96 7.28 19.90
C PHE A 26 -3.00 8.41 20.29
N ARG A 27 -3.46 9.66 20.37
CA ARG A 27 -2.59 10.80 20.71
C ARG A 27 -1.88 10.62 22.05
N SER A 28 -2.57 10.09 23.06
CA SER A 28 -2.01 9.82 24.38
C SER A 28 -0.98 8.68 24.42
N ALA A 29 -0.98 7.83 23.40
CA ALA A 29 -0.05 6.69 23.28
C ALA A 29 1.19 6.99 22.42
N ARG A 30 1.34 8.24 21.96
CA ARG A 30 2.53 8.69 21.22
C ARG A 30 3.73 8.83 22.14
N HIS A 31 4.85 8.34 21.66
CA HIS A 31 6.15 8.53 22.27
C HIS A 31 7.10 9.13 21.24
N GLU A 32 7.71 10.26 21.60
CA GLU A 32 8.69 10.93 20.76
C GLU A 32 10.10 10.71 21.32
N THR A 33 11.03 10.34 20.44
CA THR A 33 12.45 10.17 20.74
C THR A 33 13.30 10.85 19.68
N GLN A 34 14.52 11.26 20.06
CA GLN A 34 15.50 11.81 19.13
C GLN A 34 16.64 10.81 18.97
N GLU A 35 16.93 10.43 17.73
CA GLU A 35 18.00 9.50 17.41
C GLU A 35 18.71 9.92 16.11
N GLY A 36 20.04 10.12 16.18
CA GLY A 36 20.85 10.47 15.00
C GLY A 36 20.40 11.76 14.28
N GLY A 37 19.84 12.74 15.00
CA GLY A 37 19.30 13.98 14.44
C GLY A 37 17.89 13.84 13.84
N ARG A 38 17.29 12.65 13.91
CA ARG A 38 15.92 12.37 13.49
C ARG A 38 14.97 12.41 14.67
N THR A 39 13.75 12.86 14.43
CA THR A 39 12.65 12.70 15.38
C THR A 39 11.90 11.43 15.04
N ILE A 40 11.81 10.50 15.99
CA ILE A 40 11.08 9.25 15.85
C ILE A 40 9.84 9.33 16.74
N ILE A 41 8.66 9.23 16.13
CA ILE A 41 7.36 9.22 16.80
C ILE A 41 6.77 7.83 16.67
N THR A 42 6.60 7.16 17.82
CA THR A 42 6.01 5.82 17.88
C THR A 42 4.56 5.92 18.30
N GLU A 43 3.68 5.30 17.53
CA GLU A 43 2.26 5.08 17.82
C GLU A 43 1.95 3.57 17.84
N PRO A 44 0.82 3.13 18.38
CA PRO A 44 0.38 1.75 18.24
C PRO A 44 0.34 1.31 16.76
N GLY A 45 1.20 0.34 16.40
CA GLY A 45 1.32 -0.21 15.07
C GLY A 45 2.01 0.68 14.02
N ARG A 46 2.57 1.84 14.42
CA ARG A 46 3.18 2.82 13.48
C ARG A 46 4.42 3.48 14.04
N ILE A 47 5.31 3.81 13.13
CA ILE A 47 6.50 4.63 13.41
C ILE A 47 6.54 5.74 12.37
N ILE A 48 6.54 6.99 12.83
CA ILE A 48 6.74 8.16 11.98
C ILE A 48 8.16 8.68 12.22
N VAL A 49 8.89 8.92 11.16
CA VAL A 49 10.25 9.46 11.20
C VAL A 49 10.24 10.80 10.50
N ARG A 50 10.76 11.82 11.19
CA ARG A 50 11.04 13.13 10.63
C ARG A 50 12.54 13.30 10.55
N ASP A 51 13.05 13.46 9.34
CA ASP A 51 14.46 13.71 9.05
C ASP A 51 14.85 15.15 9.39
N PRO A 52 16.15 15.45 9.60
CA PRO A 52 16.64 16.80 9.84
C PRO A 52 16.25 17.80 8.74
N GLY A 53 16.04 17.35 7.52
CA GLY A 53 15.55 18.15 6.39
C GLY A 53 14.05 18.45 6.43
N GLY A 54 13.32 17.98 7.46
CA GLY A 54 11.87 18.19 7.60
C GLY A 54 11.01 17.21 6.79
N GLN A 55 11.60 16.26 6.07
CA GLN A 55 10.85 15.20 5.41
C GLN A 55 10.29 14.23 6.44
N GLU A 56 9.01 13.87 6.27
CA GLU A 56 8.31 12.93 7.13
C GLU A 56 7.91 11.70 6.32
N PHE A 57 8.12 10.53 6.93
CA PHE A 57 7.62 9.27 6.39
C PHE A 57 7.07 8.40 7.51
N ILE A 58 6.12 7.56 7.17
CA ILE A 58 5.46 6.63 8.09
C ILE A 58 5.71 5.21 7.65
N ARG A 59 5.93 4.33 8.62
CA ARG A 59 5.95 2.88 8.45
C ARG A 59 4.93 2.26 9.37
N HIS A 60 4.20 1.28 8.88
CA HIS A 60 3.25 0.51 9.65
C HIS A 60 3.38 -0.98 9.38
N ASP A 61 2.88 -1.78 10.33
CA ASP A 61 2.82 -3.21 10.18
C ASP A 61 1.50 -3.59 9.49
N GLU A 62 1.58 -4.12 8.28
CA GLU A 62 0.43 -4.61 7.52
C GLU A 62 -0.05 -6.01 7.97
N THR A 63 0.60 -6.61 8.95
CA THR A 63 0.37 -8.02 9.35
C THR A 63 -1.08 -8.28 9.76
N ASP A 64 -1.76 -7.32 10.38
CA ASP A 64 -3.15 -7.48 10.80
C ASP A 64 -4.09 -7.80 9.64
N ARG A 65 -3.87 -7.22 8.44
CA ARG A 65 -4.67 -7.51 7.25
C ARG A 65 -4.57 -8.98 6.83
N PHE A 66 -3.43 -9.62 7.06
CA PHE A 66 -3.20 -11.02 6.71
C PHE A 66 -3.78 -12.01 7.73
N ARG A 67 -4.12 -11.57 8.93
CA ARG A 67 -4.67 -12.43 9.99
C ARG A 67 -6.11 -12.86 9.72
N PHE A 68 -6.85 -12.07 8.93
CA PHE A 68 -8.24 -12.38 8.59
C PHE A 68 -8.34 -13.64 7.73
N GLY A 69 -9.13 -14.62 8.20
CA GLY A 69 -9.32 -15.89 7.52
C GLY A 69 -8.08 -16.79 7.48
N ALA A 70 -7.02 -16.45 8.22
CA ALA A 70 -5.88 -17.34 8.36
C ALA A 70 -6.26 -18.60 9.15
N ARG A 71 -5.70 -19.75 8.77
CA ARG A 71 -5.79 -21.00 9.53
C ARG A 71 -4.76 -21.03 10.65
N ASP A 72 -3.54 -20.54 10.36
CA ASP A 72 -2.42 -20.52 11.29
C ASP A 72 -1.46 -19.38 10.93
N ILE A 73 -0.69 -18.90 11.91
CA ILE A 73 0.32 -17.86 11.73
C ILE A 73 1.56 -18.24 12.52
N GLN A 74 2.68 -18.28 11.81
CA GLN A 74 3.98 -18.60 12.38
C GLN A 74 4.93 -17.41 12.20
N THR A 75 5.67 -17.06 13.25
CA THR A 75 6.68 -16.00 13.18
C THR A 75 8.02 -16.55 13.63
N GLN A 76 9.06 -16.30 12.82
CA GLN A 76 10.42 -16.70 13.05
C GLN A 76 11.36 -15.49 12.93
N VAL A 77 12.37 -15.42 13.77
CA VAL A 77 13.43 -14.41 13.65
C VAL A 77 14.73 -15.13 13.27
N VAL A 78 15.26 -14.80 12.11
CA VAL A 78 16.48 -15.41 11.57
C VAL A 78 17.41 -14.33 11.08
N GLY A 79 18.63 -14.23 11.63
CA GLY A 79 19.62 -13.24 11.18
C GLY A 79 19.22 -11.78 11.35
N GLY A 80 18.30 -11.47 12.29
CA GLY A 80 17.75 -10.13 12.48
C GLY A 80 16.52 -9.83 11.62
N GLU A 81 16.17 -10.68 10.67
CA GLU A 81 14.93 -10.57 9.89
C GLU A 81 13.79 -11.27 10.61
N THR A 82 12.61 -10.65 10.57
CA THR A 82 11.37 -11.26 11.04
C THR A 82 10.62 -11.84 9.84
N ARG A 83 10.39 -13.15 9.88
CA ARG A 83 9.65 -13.89 8.86
C ARG A 83 8.30 -14.31 9.43
N THR A 84 7.22 -13.77 8.89
CA THR A 84 5.85 -14.16 9.23
C THR A 84 5.29 -15.02 8.11
N ILE A 85 4.78 -16.21 8.45
CA ILE A 85 4.14 -17.15 7.53
C ILE A 85 2.67 -17.25 7.93
N VAL A 86 1.79 -16.77 7.07
CA VAL A 86 0.34 -16.88 7.25
C VAL A 86 -0.17 -18.02 6.39
N ILE A 87 -0.75 -19.04 7.01
CA ILE A 87 -1.28 -20.23 6.35
C ILE A 87 -2.78 -20.07 6.18
N ARG A 88 -3.25 -20.13 4.95
CA ARG A 88 -4.67 -20.04 4.60
C ARG A 88 -5.38 -21.39 4.72
N PRO A 89 -6.72 -21.42 4.79
CA PRO A 89 -7.49 -22.67 4.85
C PRO A 89 -7.22 -23.62 3.68
N ASP A 90 -6.97 -23.08 2.50
CA ASP A 90 -6.62 -23.83 1.29
C ASP A 90 -5.16 -24.35 1.28
N GLY A 91 -4.39 -24.08 2.32
CA GLY A 91 -2.98 -24.47 2.43
C GLY A 91 -2.00 -23.55 1.72
N THR A 92 -2.46 -22.46 1.10
CA THR A 92 -1.58 -21.41 0.55
C THR A 92 -0.89 -20.68 1.71
N GLU A 93 0.40 -20.39 1.55
CA GLU A 93 1.20 -19.66 2.51
C GLU A 93 1.54 -18.26 1.97
N ILE A 94 1.35 -17.23 2.81
CA ILE A 94 1.83 -15.88 2.54
C ILE A 94 3.01 -15.62 3.48
N ILE A 95 4.17 -15.42 2.89
CA ILE A 95 5.42 -15.22 3.61
C ILE A 95 5.82 -13.76 3.48
N THR A 96 5.89 -13.07 4.61
CA THR A 96 6.36 -11.68 4.69
C THR A 96 7.69 -11.66 5.44
N VAL A 97 8.70 -11.05 4.86
CA VAL A 97 10.04 -10.89 5.45
C VAL A 97 10.28 -9.42 5.71
N ILE A 98 10.49 -9.07 6.97
CA ILE A 98 10.74 -7.71 7.45
C ILE A 98 12.18 -7.64 7.97
N GLY A 99 12.92 -6.63 7.56
CA GLY A 99 14.28 -6.36 8.05
C GLY A 99 14.31 -5.81 9.47
N PRO A 100 15.52 -5.69 10.06
CA PRO A 100 15.69 -5.23 11.44
C PRO A 100 15.24 -3.78 11.67
N ASP A 101 15.16 -2.98 10.62
CA ASP A 101 14.70 -1.59 10.61
C ASP A 101 13.19 -1.45 10.30
N GLY A 102 12.46 -2.56 10.26
CA GLY A 102 11.03 -2.59 9.94
C GLY A 102 10.72 -2.49 8.44
N GLN A 103 11.72 -2.55 7.57
CA GLN A 103 11.55 -2.49 6.12
C GLN A 103 10.99 -3.82 5.60
N LEU A 104 9.95 -3.76 4.74
CA LEU A 104 9.50 -4.92 3.99
C LEU A 104 10.58 -5.33 2.99
N LEU A 105 11.17 -6.50 3.16
CA LEU A 105 12.18 -7.04 2.25
C LEU A 105 11.55 -7.89 1.16
N ARG A 106 10.62 -8.78 1.53
CA ARG A 106 9.96 -9.67 0.57
C ARG A 106 8.54 -10.00 0.99
N ARG A 107 7.70 -10.19 -0.01
CA ARG A 107 6.37 -10.79 0.14
C ARG A 107 6.20 -11.87 -0.92
N ILE A 108 5.92 -13.09 -0.47
CA ILE A 108 5.92 -14.29 -1.29
C ILE A 108 4.60 -15.04 -1.05
N ARG A 109 3.97 -15.51 -2.12
CA ARG A 109 2.89 -16.50 -2.06
C ARG A 109 3.49 -17.86 -2.42
N ARG A 110 3.25 -18.87 -1.57
CA ARG A 110 3.64 -20.24 -1.83
C ARG A 110 2.37 -21.10 -1.89
N ASP A 111 2.22 -21.87 -2.96
CA ASP A 111 1.09 -22.79 -3.10
C ASP A 111 1.34 -24.13 -2.36
N GLN A 112 0.31 -25.00 -2.36
CA GLN A 112 0.38 -26.32 -1.72
C GLN A 112 1.47 -27.23 -2.32
N GLN A 113 1.90 -27.00 -3.55
CA GLN A 113 2.96 -27.72 -4.23
C GLN A 113 4.34 -27.13 -3.96
N GLY A 114 4.43 -26.10 -3.12
CA GLY A 114 5.66 -25.42 -2.77
C GLY A 114 6.17 -24.45 -3.83
N ARG A 115 5.39 -24.16 -4.88
CA ARG A 115 5.76 -23.16 -5.92
C ARG A 115 5.62 -21.77 -5.34
N GLU A 116 6.65 -20.96 -5.51
CA GLU A 116 6.70 -19.61 -4.98
C GLU A 116 6.45 -18.57 -6.08
N ILE A 117 5.63 -17.58 -5.75
CA ILE A 117 5.42 -16.35 -6.53
C ILE A 117 5.89 -15.20 -5.64
N ILE A 118 6.95 -14.53 -6.04
CA ILE A 118 7.41 -13.30 -5.38
C ILE A 118 6.48 -12.18 -5.83
N ILE A 119 5.74 -11.62 -4.89
CA ILE A 119 4.80 -10.49 -5.10
C ILE A 119 5.56 -9.17 -4.98
N ILE A 120 6.33 -9.01 -3.90
CA ILE A 120 7.18 -7.85 -3.65
C ILE A 120 8.59 -8.34 -3.36
N ASP A 121 9.56 -7.79 -4.08
CA ASP A 121 10.98 -7.96 -3.80
C ASP A 121 11.62 -6.59 -3.64
N ASN A 122 11.84 -6.20 -2.40
CA ASN A 122 12.47 -4.93 -2.02
C ASN A 122 13.96 -5.13 -1.65
N SER A 123 14.52 -6.30 -1.92
CA SER A 123 15.94 -6.56 -1.70
C SER A 123 16.83 -5.87 -2.75
N TYR A 124 16.21 -5.41 -3.86
CA TYR A 124 16.92 -4.66 -4.88
C TYR A 124 17.29 -3.28 -4.35
N ARG A 125 18.57 -2.97 -4.38
CA ARG A 125 19.10 -1.63 -4.15
C ARG A 125 19.86 -1.24 -5.40
N ASP A 126 19.57 -0.05 -5.93
CA ASP A 126 20.39 0.52 -7.01
C ASP A 126 21.79 0.81 -6.45
N PRO A 127 22.86 0.18 -6.99
CA PRO A 127 24.23 0.42 -6.53
C PRO A 127 24.66 1.88 -6.72
N LEU A 128 23.97 2.64 -7.59
CA LEU A 128 24.22 4.05 -7.88
C LEU A 128 23.38 5.00 -7.01
N ALA A 129 22.40 4.48 -6.25
CA ALA A 129 21.57 5.28 -5.35
C ALA A 129 22.40 5.73 -4.14
N VAL A 130 22.88 6.95 -4.19
CA VAL A 130 23.59 7.60 -3.08
C VAL A 130 22.54 8.29 -2.20
N GLY A 131 22.27 7.72 -1.02
CA GLY A 131 21.68 8.48 0.08
C GLY A 131 20.16 8.53 0.17
N GLY A 132 19.44 7.41 0.13
CA GLY A 132 18.05 7.38 0.61
C GLY A 132 17.03 6.75 -0.37
N PHE A 133 15.77 6.69 0.07
CA PHE A 133 14.66 6.14 -0.70
C PHE A 133 14.00 7.17 -1.63
N TYR A 134 14.42 8.41 -1.60
CA TYR A 134 13.81 9.48 -2.37
C TYR A 134 14.44 9.62 -3.74
N VAL A 135 13.62 9.46 -4.78
CA VAL A 135 14.01 9.63 -6.18
C VAL A 135 13.27 10.83 -6.73
N ASP A 136 13.99 11.81 -7.24
CA ASP A 136 13.43 12.96 -7.91
C ASP A 136 13.55 12.79 -9.43
N LEU A 137 12.40 12.66 -10.09
CA LEU A 137 12.28 12.55 -11.55
C LEU A 137 11.63 13.81 -12.09
N PRO A 138 11.95 14.20 -13.33
CA PRO A 138 11.18 15.23 -14.01
C PRO A 138 9.71 14.78 -14.15
N PRO A 139 8.74 15.71 -14.19
CA PRO A 139 7.35 15.38 -14.42
C PRO A 139 7.18 14.53 -15.67
N PRO A 140 6.36 13.46 -15.63
CA PRO A 140 6.15 12.58 -16.77
C PRO A 140 5.43 13.32 -17.91
N ASN A 141 5.71 12.92 -19.14
CA ASN A 141 5.02 13.41 -20.31
C ASN A 141 3.68 12.67 -20.48
N ILE A 142 2.62 13.19 -19.88
CA ILE A 142 1.29 12.58 -19.91
C ILE A 142 0.65 12.85 -21.27
N ARG A 143 0.46 11.80 -22.07
CA ARG A 143 -0.12 11.85 -23.43
C ARG A 143 -1.56 11.37 -23.51
N ILE A 144 -2.14 10.97 -22.38
CA ILE A 144 -3.53 10.56 -22.26
C ILE A 144 -4.37 11.69 -21.67
N PRO A 145 -5.70 11.73 -21.89
CA PRO A 145 -6.59 12.68 -21.25
C PRO A 145 -6.45 12.63 -19.73
N TYR A 146 -6.58 13.78 -19.07
CA TYR A 146 -6.37 13.87 -17.61
C TYR A 146 -7.35 13.01 -16.80
N ASP A 147 -8.60 12.90 -17.25
CA ASP A 147 -9.64 12.04 -16.69
C ASP A 147 -9.40 10.53 -16.87
N ARG A 148 -8.41 10.16 -17.69
CA ARG A 148 -7.89 8.79 -17.82
C ARG A 148 -6.58 8.58 -17.06
N TYR A 149 -5.93 9.66 -16.67
CA TYR A 149 -4.73 9.60 -15.84
C TYR A 149 -5.06 9.60 -14.34
N ILE A 150 -6.06 10.40 -13.94
CA ILE A 150 -6.64 10.38 -12.60
C ILE A 150 -8.14 10.15 -12.77
N VAL A 151 -8.54 8.90 -12.59
CA VAL A 151 -9.92 8.48 -12.77
C VAL A 151 -10.69 8.67 -11.48
N ASP A 152 -11.84 9.33 -11.56
CA ASP A 152 -12.76 9.48 -10.44
C ASP A 152 -13.70 8.27 -10.37
N ALA A 153 -13.61 7.47 -9.31
CA ALA A 153 -14.40 6.25 -9.18
C ALA A 153 -15.91 6.52 -9.07
N GLY A 154 -16.32 7.72 -8.66
CA GLY A 154 -17.74 8.10 -8.55
C GLY A 154 -18.41 8.30 -9.90
N ASP A 155 -17.65 8.76 -10.89
CA ASP A 155 -18.15 9.13 -12.22
C ASP A 155 -17.73 8.14 -13.31
N ALA A 156 -16.75 7.28 -13.04
CA ALA A 156 -16.20 6.35 -14.01
C ALA A 156 -17.08 5.13 -14.25
N SER A 157 -17.14 4.68 -15.51
CA SER A 157 -17.73 3.37 -15.81
C SER A 157 -16.85 2.23 -15.27
N PRO A 158 -17.42 1.06 -14.96
CA PRO A 158 -16.64 -0.10 -14.56
C PRO A 158 -15.50 -0.45 -15.53
N ASP A 159 -15.76 -0.34 -16.83
CA ASP A 159 -14.74 -0.64 -17.85
C ASP A 159 -13.55 0.34 -17.76
N LEU A 160 -13.79 1.64 -17.53
CA LEU A 160 -12.73 2.61 -17.36
C LEU A 160 -11.90 2.32 -16.10
N ILE A 161 -12.54 1.92 -15.02
CA ILE A 161 -11.87 1.50 -13.78
C ILE A 161 -10.96 0.29 -14.06
N TYR A 162 -11.47 -0.73 -14.76
CA TYR A 162 -10.71 -1.95 -15.08
C TYR A 162 -9.53 -1.65 -16.01
N ASP A 163 -9.76 -0.84 -17.05
CA ASP A 163 -8.71 -0.41 -17.97
C ASP A 163 -7.60 0.36 -17.25
N THR A 164 -7.96 1.21 -16.29
CA THR A 164 -6.99 1.98 -15.51
C THR A 164 -6.15 1.07 -14.60
N MET A 165 -6.75 0.04 -14.00
CA MET A 165 -6.03 -0.94 -13.17
C MET A 165 -5.06 -1.80 -13.98
N GLU A 166 -5.24 -1.92 -15.29
CA GLU A 166 -4.36 -2.66 -16.19
C GLU A 166 -3.48 -1.71 -17.04
N ALA A 167 -3.65 -0.39 -16.90
CA ALA A 167 -2.98 0.60 -17.74
C ALA A 167 -1.44 0.50 -17.65
N PRO A 168 -0.74 0.73 -18.78
CA PRO A 168 0.70 0.86 -18.79
C PRO A 168 1.12 2.18 -18.13
N PRO A 169 2.42 2.34 -17.84
CA PRO A 169 3.00 3.63 -17.48
C PRO A 169 2.71 4.71 -18.52
N VAL A 170 2.48 5.96 -18.07
CA VAL A 170 2.22 7.10 -18.98
C VAL A 170 3.47 7.63 -19.64
N ASP A 171 4.64 7.30 -19.09
CA ASP A 171 5.93 7.61 -19.66
C ASP A 171 6.90 6.43 -19.46
N ARG A 172 8.08 6.50 -20.08
CA ARG A 172 9.07 5.43 -20.02
C ARG A 172 9.62 5.27 -18.60
N ILE A 173 9.64 4.02 -18.13
CA ILE A 173 10.35 3.63 -16.91
C ILE A 173 11.77 3.24 -17.28
N GLU A 174 12.76 4.00 -16.83
CA GLU A 174 14.16 3.80 -17.21
C GLU A 174 14.84 2.67 -16.45
N ARG A 175 14.39 2.41 -15.23
CA ARG A 175 14.93 1.37 -14.36
C ARG A 175 13.86 0.76 -13.45
N ARG A 176 14.20 -0.31 -12.82
CA ARG A 176 13.43 -0.87 -11.70
C ARG A 176 13.57 0.02 -10.46
N TYR A 177 12.48 0.26 -9.75
CA TYR A 177 12.48 0.95 -8.45
C TYR A 177 12.26 -0.05 -7.32
N SER A 178 12.90 0.19 -6.17
CA SER A 178 12.60 -0.54 -4.96
C SER A 178 11.20 -0.17 -4.44
N PHE A 179 10.63 -1.02 -3.59
CA PHE A 179 9.32 -0.74 -3.00
C PHE A 179 9.33 0.57 -2.19
N ASP A 180 10.39 0.81 -1.41
CA ASP A 180 10.55 2.06 -0.66
C ASP A 180 10.69 3.29 -1.56
N GLU A 181 11.42 3.19 -2.68
CA GLU A 181 11.50 4.28 -3.66
C GLU A 181 10.11 4.62 -4.23
N VAL A 182 9.29 3.61 -4.51
CA VAL A 182 7.91 3.83 -4.96
C VAL A 182 7.07 4.50 -3.86
N LEU A 183 7.15 4.01 -2.62
CA LEU A 183 6.37 4.58 -1.52
C LEU A 183 6.74 6.04 -1.21
N TYR A 184 8.04 6.37 -1.24
CA TYR A 184 8.49 7.68 -0.78
C TYR A 184 8.80 8.69 -1.89
N SER A 185 8.70 8.31 -3.17
CA SER A 185 8.96 9.20 -4.31
C SER A 185 7.71 9.48 -5.13
N PRO A 186 7.07 10.66 -4.95
CA PRO A 186 5.87 11.02 -5.71
C PRO A 186 6.13 11.03 -7.22
N SER A 187 7.29 11.53 -7.66
CA SER A 187 7.68 11.57 -9.07
C SER A 187 7.71 10.17 -9.71
N VAL A 188 8.10 9.13 -8.96
CA VAL A 188 8.06 7.74 -9.43
C VAL A 188 6.61 7.26 -9.58
N ARG A 189 5.74 7.54 -8.59
CA ARG A 189 4.33 7.14 -8.66
C ARG A 189 3.56 7.83 -9.77
N MET A 190 3.91 9.08 -10.10
CA MET A 190 3.30 9.83 -11.20
C MET A 190 3.51 9.19 -12.58
N LEU A 191 4.40 8.21 -12.72
CA LEU A 191 4.52 7.41 -13.95
C LEU A 191 3.32 6.48 -14.19
N MET A 192 2.47 6.27 -13.19
CA MET A 192 1.30 5.39 -13.27
C MET A 192 0.00 6.16 -13.09
N PRO A 193 -1.05 5.84 -13.87
CA PRO A 193 -2.40 6.33 -13.60
C PRO A 193 -2.92 5.92 -12.22
N SER A 194 -3.92 6.63 -11.75
CA SER A 194 -4.55 6.36 -10.46
C SER A 194 -6.07 6.45 -10.51
N ILE A 195 -6.73 5.82 -9.55
CA ILE A 195 -8.18 5.88 -9.36
C ILE A 195 -8.44 6.50 -7.99
N ASP A 196 -9.13 7.61 -7.95
CA ASP A 196 -9.54 8.25 -6.71
C ASP A 196 -10.86 7.69 -6.22
N LEU A 197 -10.86 7.23 -4.97
CA LEU A 197 -12.03 6.68 -4.28
C LEU A 197 -12.77 7.80 -3.55
N ASN A 198 -13.20 8.84 -4.27
CA ASN A 198 -13.96 9.96 -3.72
C ASN A 198 -15.35 9.58 -3.22
N THR A 199 -15.78 8.36 -3.50
CA THR A 199 -17.02 7.76 -2.97
C THR A 199 -16.91 7.39 -1.49
N ILE A 200 -15.70 7.38 -0.91
CA ILE A 200 -15.46 7.13 0.51
C ILE A 200 -15.24 8.46 1.21
N ASN A 201 -16.13 8.78 2.15
CA ASN A 201 -16.03 9.95 2.99
C ASN A 201 -15.82 9.53 4.44
N PHE A 202 -14.72 9.92 5.03
CA PHE A 202 -14.42 9.66 6.42
C PHE A 202 -14.91 10.80 7.31
N GLU A 203 -15.42 10.47 8.47
CA GLU A 203 -15.64 11.47 9.52
C GLU A 203 -14.34 12.12 9.95
N THR A 204 -14.42 13.33 10.50
CA THR A 204 -13.25 14.06 11.00
C THR A 204 -12.54 13.26 12.08
N GLY A 205 -11.24 13.06 11.91
CA GLY A 205 -10.40 12.31 12.83
C GLY A 205 -10.66 10.79 12.85
N SER A 206 -11.50 10.26 11.94
CA SER A 206 -11.84 8.84 11.84
C SER A 206 -11.25 8.20 10.58
N TRP A 207 -11.04 6.89 10.63
CA TRP A 207 -10.74 6.03 9.48
C TRP A 207 -11.77 4.91 9.31
N GLU A 208 -12.88 5.00 9.99
CA GLU A 208 -14.00 4.09 9.80
C GLU A 208 -14.68 4.33 8.46
N ILE A 209 -14.93 3.26 7.70
CA ILE A 209 -15.68 3.30 6.45
C ILE A 209 -17.10 2.77 6.75
N PRO A 210 -18.12 3.62 6.64
CA PRO A 210 -19.50 3.20 6.86
C PRO A 210 -19.95 2.11 5.86
N PRO A 211 -20.87 1.20 6.24
CA PRO A 211 -21.29 0.08 5.39
C PRO A 211 -21.88 0.49 4.05
N ASP A 212 -22.58 1.63 3.97
CA ASP A 212 -23.16 2.17 2.74
C ASP A 212 -22.07 2.64 1.75
N GLN A 213 -20.94 3.10 2.28
CA GLN A 213 -19.78 3.50 1.47
C GLN A 213 -18.90 2.30 1.13
N ALA A 214 -18.84 1.30 2.00
CA ALA A 214 -18.14 0.05 1.74
C ALA A 214 -18.67 -0.62 0.46
N ALA A 215 -20.00 -0.63 0.26
CA ALA A 215 -20.61 -1.21 -0.94
C ALA A 215 -20.12 -0.55 -2.25
N LYS A 216 -19.75 0.71 -2.22
CA LYS A 216 -19.24 1.44 -3.40
C LYS A 216 -17.85 0.96 -3.85
N LEU A 217 -17.13 0.23 -2.99
CA LEU A 217 -15.85 -0.38 -3.34
C LEU A 217 -15.97 -1.67 -4.14
N GLN A 218 -17.17 -2.19 -4.37
CA GLN A 218 -17.37 -3.45 -5.08
C GLN A 218 -16.71 -3.42 -6.47
N VAL A 219 -16.98 -2.39 -7.28
CA VAL A 219 -16.41 -2.27 -8.64
C VAL A 219 -14.88 -2.20 -8.61
N ILE A 220 -14.34 -1.49 -7.62
CA ILE A 220 -12.89 -1.42 -7.41
C ILE A 220 -12.34 -2.82 -7.10
N ALA A 221 -12.96 -3.54 -6.18
CA ALA A 221 -12.55 -4.88 -5.80
C ALA A 221 -12.65 -5.88 -6.96
N GLU A 222 -13.70 -5.78 -7.79
CA GLU A 222 -13.85 -6.60 -8.99
C GLU A 222 -12.70 -6.37 -9.98
N GLY A 223 -12.32 -5.11 -10.22
CA GLY A 223 -11.18 -4.75 -11.06
C GLY A 223 -9.86 -5.27 -10.51
N LEU A 224 -9.61 -5.11 -9.21
CA LEU A 224 -8.41 -5.62 -8.53
C LEU A 224 -8.34 -7.15 -8.63
N ASN A 225 -9.43 -7.86 -8.34
CA ASN A 225 -9.49 -9.32 -8.42
C ASN A 225 -9.28 -9.82 -9.85
N ARG A 226 -9.85 -9.14 -10.85
CA ARG A 226 -9.64 -9.42 -12.27
C ARG A 226 -8.16 -9.28 -12.64
N ALA A 227 -7.52 -8.17 -12.29
CA ALA A 227 -6.12 -7.92 -12.58
C ALA A 227 -5.21 -8.96 -11.90
N VAL A 228 -5.44 -9.28 -10.62
CA VAL A 228 -4.68 -10.30 -9.88
C VAL A 228 -4.89 -11.70 -10.44
N THR A 229 -6.10 -12.03 -10.91
CA THR A 229 -6.37 -13.32 -11.57
C THR A 229 -5.58 -13.46 -12.86
N ARG A 230 -5.45 -12.38 -13.65
CA ARG A 230 -4.65 -12.36 -14.89
C ARG A 230 -3.15 -12.40 -14.59
N ASN A 231 -2.71 -11.68 -13.58
CA ASN A 231 -1.32 -11.64 -13.16
C ASN A 231 -1.21 -11.69 -11.63
N PRO A 232 -0.92 -12.86 -11.04
CA PRO A 232 -0.81 -13.01 -9.59
C PRO A 232 0.31 -12.18 -8.93
N ARG A 233 1.18 -11.55 -9.71
CA ARG A 233 2.25 -10.65 -9.23
C ARG A 233 1.84 -9.19 -9.19
N GLU A 234 0.58 -8.86 -9.51
CA GLU A 234 0.12 -7.47 -9.44
C GLU A 234 0.23 -6.94 -8.03
N VAL A 235 0.67 -5.70 -7.91
CA VAL A 235 0.71 -4.95 -6.66
C VAL A 235 0.00 -3.62 -6.87
N PHE A 236 -0.94 -3.34 -5.99
CA PHE A 236 -1.69 -2.09 -5.96
C PHE A 236 -1.39 -1.37 -4.66
N LEU A 237 -1.09 -0.08 -4.77
CA LEU A 237 -0.88 0.82 -3.65
C LEU A 237 -2.18 1.58 -3.36
N ILE A 238 -2.64 1.48 -2.12
CA ILE A 238 -3.74 2.27 -1.57
C ILE A 238 -3.12 3.49 -0.89
N GLU A 239 -3.32 4.66 -1.46
CA GLU A 239 -2.75 5.93 -0.99
C GLU A 239 -3.79 6.70 -0.18
N GLY A 240 -3.44 7.13 1.03
CA GLY A 240 -4.30 7.98 1.86
C GLY A 240 -3.82 9.43 1.87
N HIS A 241 -4.77 10.37 1.79
CA HIS A 241 -4.49 11.80 1.79
C HIS A 241 -5.44 12.55 2.72
N THR A 242 -4.98 13.69 3.25
CA THR A 242 -5.78 14.62 4.05
C THR A 242 -5.80 16.02 3.40
N ASP A 243 -6.67 16.88 3.91
CA ASP A 243 -6.54 18.32 3.69
C ASP A 243 -5.42 18.91 4.59
N ALA A 244 -5.25 20.23 4.51
CA ALA A 244 -4.20 20.95 5.23
C ALA A 244 -4.53 21.20 6.72
N VAL A 245 -5.74 20.88 7.18
CA VAL A 245 -6.17 21.14 8.55
C VAL A 245 -5.52 20.18 9.54
N GLY A 246 -4.93 20.69 10.62
CA GLY A 246 -4.28 19.91 11.66
C GLY A 246 -2.76 19.81 11.53
N SER A 247 -2.13 19.08 12.43
CA SER A 247 -0.68 18.89 12.43
C SER A 247 -0.24 17.91 11.33
N ASP A 248 1.00 18.03 10.89
CA ASP A 248 1.58 17.13 9.87
C ASP A 248 1.56 15.69 10.35
N ILE A 249 1.93 15.45 11.60
CA ILE A 249 1.95 14.12 12.22
C ILE A 249 0.54 13.51 12.30
N ASP A 250 -0.46 14.30 12.70
CA ASP A 250 -1.84 13.81 12.75
C ASP A 250 -2.37 13.48 11.35
N ASN A 251 -2.09 14.32 10.37
CA ASN A 251 -2.48 14.10 9.00
C ASN A 251 -1.79 12.87 8.40
N LEU A 252 -0.52 12.68 8.67
CA LEU A 252 0.23 11.52 8.20
C LEU A 252 -0.31 10.21 8.82
N SER A 253 -0.50 10.18 10.14
CA SER A 253 -1.08 9.04 10.84
C SER A 253 -2.52 8.74 10.38
N LEU A 254 -3.36 9.76 10.25
CA LEU A 254 -4.76 9.60 9.86
C LEU A 254 -4.91 9.09 8.43
N SER A 255 -4.13 9.65 7.50
CA SER A 255 -4.14 9.22 6.10
C SER A 255 -3.69 7.78 5.93
N ASP A 256 -2.69 7.36 6.70
CA ASP A 256 -2.16 6.00 6.68
C ASP A 256 -3.18 4.99 7.21
N ARG A 257 -3.86 5.31 8.31
CA ARG A 257 -4.96 4.48 8.86
C ARG A 257 -6.14 4.38 7.88
N ARG A 258 -6.46 5.44 7.14
CA ARG A 258 -7.50 5.43 6.11
C ARG A 258 -7.13 4.54 4.93
N ALA A 259 -5.89 4.61 4.46
CA ALA A 259 -5.39 3.73 3.42
C ALA A 259 -5.45 2.26 3.86
N GLU A 260 -5.00 1.96 5.08
CA GLU A 260 -5.05 0.62 5.64
C GLU A 260 -6.49 0.11 5.85
N ALA A 261 -7.40 0.97 6.31
CA ALA A 261 -8.82 0.61 6.47
C ALA A 261 -9.46 0.25 5.14
N ALA A 262 -9.17 1.00 4.07
CA ALA A 262 -9.65 0.70 2.73
C ALA A 262 -9.05 -0.61 2.19
N ALA A 263 -7.75 -0.83 2.35
CA ALA A 263 -7.10 -2.08 1.96
C ALA A 263 -7.64 -3.29 2.75
N GLY A 264 -7.85 -3.11 4.06
CA GLY A 264 -8.45 -4.13 4.93
C GLY A 264 -9.86 -4.51 4.48
N LEU A 265 -10.69 -3.52 4.16
CA LEU A 265 -12.06 -3.73 3.71
C LEU A 265 -12.11 -4.45 2.35
N LEU A 266 -11.25 -4.06 1.40
CA LEU A 266 -11.13 -4.74 0.10
C LEU A 266 -10.76 -6.22 0.29
N THR A 267 -9.90 -6.55 1.23
CA THR A 267 -9.54 -7.94 1.54
C THR A 267 -10.68 -8.68 2.25
N GLN A 268 -11.25 -8.10 3.30
CA GLN A 268 -12.17 -8.80 4.20
C GLN A 268 -13.56 -9.00 3.60
N GLN A 269 -14.08 -7.99 2.90
CA GLN A 269 -15.44 -8.03 2.36
C GLN A 269 -15.47 -8.51 0.90
N PHE A 270 -14.45 -8.20 0.12
CA PHE A 270 -14.45 -8.45 -1.31
C PHE A 270 -13.42 -9.47 -1.77
N GLY A 271 -12.65 -10.06 -0.84
CA GLY A 271 -11.73 -11.14 -1.13
C GLY A 271 -10.52 -10.74 -2.00
N VAL A 272 -10.17 -9.45 -2.05
CA VAL A 272 -8.93 -9.03 -2.73
C VAL A 272 -7.75 -9.58 -1.93
N PRO A 273 -6.81 -10.32 -2.58
CA PRO A 273 -5.71 -10.93 -1.86
C PRO A 273 -4.84 -9.87 -1.15
N ALA A 274 -4.69 -10.01 0.17
CA ALA A 274 -3.95 -9.04 1.01
C ALA A 274 -2.52 -8.80 0.53
N GLU A 275 -1.86 -9.83 0.01
CA GLU A 275 -0.49 -9.80 -0.46
C GLU A 275 -0.30 -8.94 -1.72
N ASN A 276 -1.35 -8.71 -2.49
CA ASN A 276 -1.35 -7.87 -3.68
C ASN A 276 -1.67 -6.41 -3.40
N LEU A 277 -1.98 -6.08 -2.14
CA LEU A 277 -2.24 -4.71 -1.69
C LEU A 277 -1.10 -4.22 -0.80
N ALA A 278 -0.72 -2.97 -0.99
CA ALA A 278 0.08 -2.18 -0.08
C ALA A 278 -0.71 -0.93 0.30
N SER A 279 -0.46 -0.36 1.46
CA SER A 279 -1.11 0.87 1.90
C SER A 279 -0.08 1.88 2.41
N GLN A 280 -0.32 3.18 2.17
CA GLN A 280 0.57 4.24 2.60
C GLN A 280 -0.20 5.56 2.78
N GLY A 281 0.06 6.23 3.90
CA GLY A 281 -0.41 7.59 4.14
C GLY A 281 0.59 8.63 3.69
N TYR A 282 0.08 9.73 3.16
CA TYR A 282 0.86 10.88 2.69
C TYR A 282 0.46 12.20 3.37
N GLY A 283 -0.49 12.15 4.31
CA GLY A 283 -0.96 13.36 4.97
C GLY A 283 -1.41 14.41 3.96
N LYS A 284 -1.00 15.66 4.18
CA LYS A 284 -1.29 16.81 3.32
C LYS A 284 -0.24 17.09 2.23
N GLN A 285 0.74 16.19 2.07
CA GLN A 285 1.92 16.46 1.23
C GLN A 285 1.62 16.60 -0.27
N PHE A 286 0.54 15.98 -0.77
CA PHE A 286 0.22 15.98 -2.21
C PHE A 286 -1.24 16.39 -2.45
N PRO A 287 -1.55 17.67 -2.24
CA PRO A 287 -2.91 18.17 -2.43
C PRO A 287 -3.28 18.22 -3.91
N LYS A 288 -4.53 17.90 -4.25
CA LYS A 288 -5.13 18.16 -5.57
C LYS A 288 -5.52 19.63 -5.74
N GLU A 289 -5.98 20.22 -4.66
CA GLU A 289 -6.37 21.61 -4.57
C GLU A 289 -5.44 22.32 -3.57
N GLN A 290 -4.79 23.39 -4.01
CA GLN A 290 -3.90 24.19 -3.18
C GLN A 290 -4.73 25.08 -2.25
N THR A 291 -4.92 24.64 -1.02
CA THR A 291 -5.65 25.39 0.02
C THR A 291 -5.10 25.02 1.40
N ASP A 292 -5.06 26.01 2.28
CA ASP A 292 -4.71 25.83 3.69
C ASP A 292 -5.93 25.48 4.56
N GLY A 293 -7.14 25.50 3.96
CA GLY A 293 -8.40 25.20 4.60
C GLY A 293 -8.87 23.76 4.42
N PRO A 294 -10.07 23.45 4.95
CA PRO A 294 -10.69 22.15 4.73
C PRO A 294 -10.98 21.93 3.23
N SER A 295 -10.61 20.77 2.70
CA SER A 295 -10.86 20.38 1.32
C SER A 295 -11.32 18.94 1.22
N GLN A 296 -12.52 18.72 0.72
CA GLN A 296 -13.05 17.38 0.50
C GLN A 296 -12.27 16.64 -0.60
N ILE A 297 -11.83 17.37 -1.64
CA ILE A 297 -11.05 16.82 -2.76
C ILE A 297 -9.69 16.31 -2.28
N ASN A 298 -9.09 16.98 -1.28
CA ASN A 298 -7.82 16.56 -0.71
C ASN A 298 -7.98 15.37 0.26
N ARG A 299 -9.12 15.24 0.93
CA ARG A 299 -9.43 14.08 1.80
C ARG A 299 -9.88 12.91 0.94
N ARG A 300 -8.94 12.12 0.42
CA ARG A 300 -9.20 11.02 -0.50
C ARG A 300 -8.37 9.78 -0.20
N VAL A 301 -8.83 8.67 -0.71
CA VAL A 301 -8.05 7.44 -0.88
C VAL A 301 -7.90 7.21 -2.38
N THR A 302 -6.73 6.76 -2.80
CA THR A 302 -6.40 6.54 -4.21
C THR A 302 -5.89 5.12 -4.39
N VAL A 303 -6.23 4.46 -5.48
CA VAL A 303 -5.66 3.16 -5.89
C VAL A 303 -4.73 3.36 -7.07
N ARG A 304 -3.53 2.81 -6.98
CA ARG A 304 -2.52 2.91 -8.04
C ARG A 304 -1.86 1.56 -8.28
N ARG A 305 -1.80 1.12 -9.53
CA ARG A 305 -1.01 -0.05 -9.92
C ARG A 305 0.48 0.30 -9.87
N ILE A 306 1.26 -0.43 -9.07
CA ILE A 306 2.70 -0.16 -8.93
C ILE A 306 3.60 -1.25 -9.49
N THR A 307 3.04 -2.36 -9.96
CA THR A 307 3.79 -3.49 -10.55
C THR A 307 4.80 -3.07 -11.62
N PRO A 308 4.46 -2.19 -12.60
CA PRO A 308 5.43 -1.77 -13.61
C PRO A 308 6.64 -1.03 -13.02
N LEU A 309 6.44 -0.26 -11.95
CA LEU A 309 7.52 0.46 -11.27
C LEU A 309 8.50 -0.50 -10.62
N LEU A 310 7.99 -1.55 -9.99
CA LEU A 310 8.77 -2.59 -9.31
C LEU A 310 9.53 -3.48 -10.30
N ASN A 311 9.08 -3.58 -11.56
CA ASN A 311 9.62 -4.48 -12.59
C ASN A 311 10.41 -3.76 -13.70
N GLY A 312 10.61 -2.43 -13.60
CA GLY A 312 11.38 -1.65 -14.59
C GLY A 312 10.66 -1.50 -15.92
N GLY A 313 9.32 -1.37 -15.91
CA GLY A 313 8.51 -1.15 -17.13
C GLY A 313 8.31 -2.39 -17.99
N THR A 314 8.95 -3.51 -17.66
CA THR A 314 8.58 -4.79 -18.26
C THR A 314 7.21 -5.17 -17.67
N ALA A 315 6.13 -4.83 -18.41
CA ALA A 315 4.87 -5.48 -18.18
C ALA A 315 5.17 -6.99 -18.17
N SER A 316 4.96 -7.67 -17.07
CA SER A 316 4.96 -9.12 -17.11
C SER A 316 3.80 -9.50 -18.00
N LEU A 317 4.09 -9.74 -19.28
CA LEU A 317 3.13 -10.37 -20.17
C LEU A 317 2.62 -11.61 -19.42
N PRO A 318 1.31 -11.86 -19.43
CA PRO A 318 0.80 -13.10 -18.88
C PRO A 318 1.61 -14.24 -19.49
N PRO A 319 1.94 -15.28 -18.72
CA PRO A 319 2.68 -16.40 -19.28
C PRO A 319 1.99 -16.85 -20.56
N PRO A 320 2.72 -17.12 -21.64
CA PRO A 320 2.11 -17.55 -22.89
C PRO A 320 1.21 -18.77 -22.60
N PRO A 321 0.09 -18.90 -23.29
CA PRO A 321 -0.78 -20.08 -23.15
C PRO A 321 0.07 -21.35 -23.24
N PRO A 322 -0.30 -22.42 -22.51
CA PRO A 322 0.44 -23.68 -22.56
C PRO A 322 0.65 -24.13 -24.02
N GLY A 323 1.92 -24.33 -24.41
CA GLY A 323 2.28 -24.75 -25.76
C GLY A 323 2.83 -23.68 -26.71
N ILE A 324 2.86 -22.42 -26.29
CA ILE A 324 3.50 -21.33 -27.10
C ILE A 324 4.86 -20.99 -26.50
N ALA A 325 5.93 -21.23 -27.24
CA ALA A 325 7.27 -20.81 -26.84
C ALA A 325 7.38 -19.27 -26.89
N PRO A 326 8.09 -18.62 -25.94
CA PRO A 326 8.33 -17.19 -25.99
C PRO A 326 9.11 -16.82 -27.26
N PRO A 327 8.85 -15.66 -27.87
CA PRO A 327 9.65 -15.18 -29.00
C PRO A 327 11.10 -15.03 -28.54
N ARG A 328 12.04 -15.46 -29.39
CA ARG A 328 13.49 -15.37 -29.18
C ARG A 328 14.00 -13.95 -29.33
#